data_3cfa54182567905149977aa159b81307
#
_entry.id   3cfa54182567905149977aa159b81307
#
_cell.length_a   1.000
_cell.length_b   1.000
_cell.length_c   1.000
_cell.angle_alpha   90.00
_cell.angle_beta   90.00
_cell.angle_gamma   90.00
#
_symmetry.space_group_name_H-M   'P 1'
#
loop_
_entity.id
_entity.type
_entity.pdbx_description
1 polymer ?
#
loop_
_entity_poly.entity_id
_entity_poly.type
_entity_poly.pdbx_seq_one_letter_code
_entity_poly.pdbx_strand_id
1 'polypeptide(L)'
;IHVAGRINPIADIETINTELALADMDSLEKAKVRNQKKVKAGDKEAKALESIFDELIAALDEGKPLRALELDEDQLKILKPYGLLTLKPVLYIANVEEDGFENNPLLDRVQDYAEEEGSQVVAVCAKIESEIVDLDEEEQAEFLEELGMEEPGLHRVIRAGYELLELQTYFTAGVKEVRAWTVKVGSTAPQGAGVIHTDFEKGFIRAEVTAYDDYVEYKGEQGAKEAGKWRLEGKEYILVLEGIFSDEYGTYS
;
A
#
# COMPACT_ATOMS: atom_id res chain seq x y z
N ILE A 1 20.68 -17.61 7.78
CA ILE A 1 21.02 -19.04 7.49
C ILE A 1 19.91 -19.54 6.59
N HIS A 2 20.22 -19.80 5.32
CA HIS A 2 19.24 -20.37 4.39
C HIS A 2 18.94 -21.83 4.75
N VAL A 3 17.66 -22.16 4.90
CA VAL A 3 17.20 -23.52 5.25
C VAL A 3 17.65 -24.55 4.22
N ALA A 4 17.74 -24.16 2.94
CA ALA A 4 18.15 -25.01 1.82
C ALA A 4 19.67 -25.14 1.62
N GLY A 5 20.50 -24.48 2.44
CA GLY A 5 21.97 -24.52 2.34
C GLY A 5 22.57 -23.86 1.09
N ARG A 6 21.75 -23.17 0.28
CA ARG A 6 22.15 -22.38 -0.89
C ARG A 6 21.30 -21.13 -1.01
N ILE A 7 21.87 -20.05 -1.52
CA ILE A 7 21.16 -18.83 -1.84
C ILE A 7 20.59 -18.94 -3.26
N ASN A 8 19.26 -18.99 -3.39
CA ASN A 8 18.55 -18.97 -4.67
C ASN A 8 17.22 -18.25 -4.51
N PRO A 9 17.22 -16.91 -4.62
CA PRO A 9 16.03 -16.11 -4.34
C PRO A 9 14.83 -16.46 -5.22
N ILE A 10 15.04 -16.84 -6.48
CA ILE A 10 13.93 -17.22 -7.36
C ILE A 10 13.26 -18.50 -6.87
N ALA A 11 14.03 -19.53 -6.51
CA ALA A 11 13.45 -20.75 -5.97
C ALA A 11 12.71 -20.52 -4.64
N ASP A 12 13.18 -19.56 -3.82
CA ASP A 12 12.50 -19.19 -2.57
C ASP A 12 11.18 -18.46 -2.87
N ILE A 13 11.15 -17.53 -3.85
CA ILE A 13 9.94 -16.86 -4.33
C ILE A 13 8.93 -17.88 -4.87
N GLU A 14 9.36 -18.79 -5.76
CA GLU A 14 8.49 -19.83 -6.33
C GLU A 14 7.90 -20.75 -5.25
N THR A 15 8.67 -21.09 -4.24
CA THR A 15 8.19 -21.88 -3.09
C THR A 15 7.10 -21.13 -2.33
N ILE A 16 7.33 -19.87 -1.99
CA ILE A 16 6.35 -19.05 -1.28
C ILE A 16 5.09 -18.84 -2.13
N ASN A 17 5.23 -18.53 -3.42
CA ASN A 17 4.10 -18.36 -4.32
C ASN A 17 3.26 -19.65 -4.43
N THR A 18 3.90 -20.82 -4.45
CA THR A 18 3.21 -22.10 -4.43
C THR A 18 2.40 -22.31 -3.13
N GLU A 19 2.99 -22.03 -1.98
CA GLU A 19 2.29 -22.14 -0.68
C GLU A 19 1.10 -21.18 -0.59
N LEU A 20 1.25 -19.94 -1.09
CA LEU A 20 0.15 -18.97 -1.15
C LEU A 20 -0.98 -19.44 -2.09
N ALA A 21 -0.62 -20.02 -3.24
CA ALA A 21 -1.58 -20.56 -4.20
C ALA A 21 -2.37 -21.74 -3.60
N LEU A 22 -1.70 -22.66 -2.91
CA LEU A 22 -2.35 -23.80 -2.22
C LEU A 22 -3.31 -23.33 -1.12
N ALA A 23 -2.95 -22.28 -0.37
CA ALA A 23 -3.81 -21.71 0.66
C ALA A 23 -5.07 -21.06 0.06
N ASP A 24 -4.94 -20.38 -1.08
CA ASP A 24 -6.08 -19.79 -1.79
C ASP A 24 -6.98 -20.86 -2.42
N MET A 25 -6.40 -21.92 -3.01
CA MET A 25 -7.16 -23.06 -3.54
C MET A 25 -8.03 -23.70 -2.45
N ASP A 26 -7.47 -23.99 -1.28
CA ASP A 26 -8.21 -24.54 -0.14
C ASP A 26 -9.37 -23.61 0.29
N SER A 27 -9.12 -22.30 0.30
CA SER A 27 -10.13 -21.29 0.64
C SER A 27 -11.26 -21.25 -0.39
N LEU A 28 -10.95 -21.29 -1.68
CA LEU A 28 -11.91 -21.29 -2.78
C LEU A 28 -12.72 -22.60 -2.83
N GLU A 29 -12.09 -23.77 -2.63
CA GLU A 29 -12.79 -25.04 -2.57
C GLU A 29 -13.80 -25.09 -1.41
N LYS A 30 -13.43 -24.61 -0.24
CA LYS A 30 -14.34 -24.47 0.90
C LYS A 30 -15.50 -23.50 0.61
N ALA A 31 -15.23 -22.41 -0.10
CA ALA A 31 -16.25 -21.47 -0.53
C ALA A 31 -17.22 -22.10 -1.54
N LYS A 32 -16.72 -22.86 -2.52
CA LYS A 32 -17.54 -23.65 -3.47
C LYS A 32 -18.49 -24.60 -2.75
N VAL A 33 -17.97 -25.40 -1.80
CA VAL A 33 -18.79 -26.34 -1.04
C VAL A 33 -19.93 -25.61 -0.32
N ARG A 34 -19.65 -24.46 0.29
CA ARG A 34 -20.69 -23.64 0.95
C ARG A 34 -21.73 -23.09 -0.03
N ASN A 35 -21.30 -22.73 -1.23
CA ASN A 35 -22.17 -22.17 -2.27
C ASN A 35 -23.08 -23.20 -2.94
N GLN A 36 -22.69 -24.49 -2.95
CA GLN A 36 -23.39 -25.58 -3.66
C GLN A 36 -24.89 -25.68 -3.35
N LYS A 37 -25.31 -25.40 -2.11
CA LYS A 37 -26.73 -25.45 -1.75
C LYS A 37 -27.56 -24.44 -2.53
N LYS A 38 -27.06 -23.23 -2.70
CA LYS A 38 -27.70 -22.16 -3.47
C LYS A 38 -27.69 -22.46 -4.97
N VAL A 39 -26.57 -22.98 -5.48
CA VAL A 39 -26.44 -23.40 -6.88
C VAL A 39 -27.46 -24.48 -7.22
N LYS A 40 -27.62 -25.51 -6.36
CA LYS A 40 -28.63 -26.57 -6.54
C LYS A 40 -30.08 -26.05 -6.45
N ALA A 41 -30.31 -24.97 -5.72
CA ALA A 41 -31.60 -24.29 -5.67
C ALA A 41 -31.89 -23.42 -6.90
N GLY A 42 -30.94 -23.32 -7.84
CA GLY A 42 -31.14 -22.59 -9.10
C GLY A 42 -30.80 -21.10 -9.03
N ASP A 43 -30.17 -20.64 -7.93
CA ASP A 43 -29.76 -19.25 -7.73
C ASP A 43 -28.75 -18.84 -8.82
N LYS A 44 -29.06 -17.78 -9.56
CA LYS A 44 -28.24 -17.32 -10.68
C LYS A 44 -26.93 -16.67 -10.22
N GLU A 45 -26.97 -15.91 -9.13
CA GLU A 45 -25.78 -15.27 -8.56
C GLU A 45 -24.80 -16.31 -8.02
N ALA A 46 -25.34 -17.35 -7.34
CA ALA A 46 -24.54 -18.45 -6.85
C ALA A 46 -23.86 -19.26 -7.98
N LYS A 47 -24.53 -19.42 -9.13
CA LYS A 47 -23.94 -20.07 -10.31
C LYS A 47 -22.83 -19.21 -10.95
N ALA A 48 -23.05 -17.90 -11.05
CA ALA A 48 -22.03 -16.98 -11.56
C ALA A 48 -20.79 -16.98 -10.66
N LEU A 49 -20.99 -16.96 -9.35
CA LEU A 49 -19.90 -17.04 -8.37
C LEU A 49 -19.13 -18.38 -8.44
N GLU A 50 -19.83 -19.50 -8.66
CA GLU A 50 -19.19 -20.81 -8.84
C GLU A 50 -18.31 -20.83 -10.08
N SER A 51 -18.75 -20.22 -11.19
CA SER A 51 -17.94 -20.08 -12.41
C SER A 51 -16.66 -19.27 -12.17
N ILE A 52 -16.76 -18.19 -11.39
CA ILE A 52 -15.57 -17.38 -11.01
C ILE A 52 -14.61 -18.26 -10.18
N PHE A 53 -15.11 -19.00 -9.19
CA PHE A 53 -14.24 -19.87 -8.39
C PHE A 53 -13.54 -20.94 -9.25
N ASP A 54 -14.22 -21.51 -10.23
CA ASP A 54 -13.64 -22.51 -11.14
C ASP A 54 -12.49 -21.90 -11.96
N GLU A 55 -12.67 -20.69 -12.48
CA GLU A 55 -11.64 -19.95 -13.21
C GLU A 55 -10.42 -19.65 -12.33
N LEU A 56 -10.65 -19.16 -11.09
CA LEU A 56 -9.58 -18.85 -10.16
C LEU A 56 -8.79 -20.09 -9.74
N ILE A 57 -9.47 -21.20 -9.44
CA ILE A 57 -8.82 -22.46 -9.08
C ILE A 57 -7.99 -22.98 -10.26
N ALA A 58 -8.51 -22.92 -11.49
CA ALA A 58 -7.78 -23.35 -12.67
C ALA A 58 -6.49 -22.51 -12.89
N ALA A 59 -6.56 -21.20 -12.69
CA ALA A 59 -5.40 -20.33 -12.78
C ALA A 59 -4.32 -20.67 -11.73
N LEU A 60 -4.75 -20.92 -10.49
CA LEU A 60 -3.84 -21.31 -9.41
C LEU A 60 -3.19 -22.69 -9.65
N ASP A 61 -3.95 -23.65 -10.20
CA ASP A 61 -3.45 -24.97 -10.56
C ASP A 61 -2.39 -24.89 -11.69
N GLU A 62 -2.53 -23.92 -12.58
CA GLU A 62 -1.53 -23.58 -13.61
C GLU A 62 -0.30 -22.80 -13.05
N GLY A 63 -0.29 -22.50 -11.76
CA GLY A 63 0.77 -21.71 -11.11
C GLY A 63 0.67 -20.20 -11.34
N LYS A 64 -0.47 -19.69 -11.85
CA LYS A 64 -0.69 -18.26 -12.07
C LYS A 64 -1.26 -17.61 -10.80
N PRO A 65 -0.63 -16.57 -10.25
CA PRO A 65 -1.20 -15.84 -9.14
C PRO A 65 -2.45 -15.06 -9.59
N LEU A 66 -3.45 -14.95 -8.72
CA LEU A 66 -4.74 -14.33 -9.08
C LEU A 66 -4.62 -12.85 -9.45
N ARG A 67 -3.58 -12.15 -8.96
CA ARG A 67 -3.28 -10.76 -9.35
C ARG A 67 -2.88 -10.58 -10.83
N ALA A 68 -2.50 -11.66 -11.50
CA ALA A 68 -2.19 -11.65 -12.94
C ALA A 68 -3.44 -11.82 -13.83
N LEU A 69 -4.62 -12.02 -13.24
CA LEU A 69 -5.88 -12.12 -13.97
C LEU A 69 -6.51 -10.74 -14.14
N GLU A 70 -7.12 -10.51 -15.29
CA GLU A 70 -7.90 -9.31 -15.58
C GLU A 70 -9.30 -9.42 -14.96
N LEU A 71 -9.40 -9.18 -13.64
CA LEU A 71 -10.67 -9.18 -12.92
C LEU A 71 -11.28 -7.77 -12.92
N ASP A 72 -12.59 -7.69 -13.18
CA ASP A 72 -13.30 -6.41 -13.10
C ASP A 72 -13.59 -6.00 -11.64
N GLU A 73 -14.02 -4.73 -11.46
CA GLU A 73 -14.29 -4.19 -10.13
C GLU A 73 -15.38 -4.95 -9.37
N ASP A 74 -16.39 -5.48 -10.06
CA ASP A 74 -17.49 -6.20 -9.44
C ASP A 74 -17.03 -7.58 -8.98
N GLN A 75 -16.20 -8.26 -9.77
CA GLN A 75 -15.52 -9.51 -9.37
C GLN A 75 -14.63 -9.27 -8.16
N LEU A 76 -13.81 -8.21 -8.16
CA LEU A 76 -12.96 -7.87 -7.01
C LEU A 76 -13.77 -7.58 -5.73
N LYS A 77 -14.90 -6.87 -5.84
CA LYS A 77 -15.81 -6.63 -4.71
C LYS A 77 -16.39 -7.94 -4.15
N ILE A 78 -16.82 -8.85 -5.04
CA ILE A 78 -17.37 -10.16 -4.66
C ILE A 78 -16.30 -11.04 -4.00
N LEU A 79 -15.06 -10.97 -4.45
CA LEU A 79 -13.94 -11.77 -3.94
C LEU A 79 -13.33 -11.24 -2.64
N LYS A 80 -13.51 -9.97 -2.33
CA LYS A 80 -12.95 -9.32 -1.12
C LYS A 80 -13.18 -10.09 0.20
N PRO A 81 -14.38 -10.68 0.47
CA PRO A 81 -14.63 -11.42 1.71
C PRO A 81 -13.81 -12.71 1.86
N TYR A 82 -13.24 -13.25 0.79
CA TYR A 82 -12.47 -14.51 0.81
C TYR A 82 -11.01 -14.28 1.20
N GLY A 83 -10.51 -13.06 1.17
CA GLY A 83 -9.17 -12.68 1.64
C GLY A 83 -8.03 -13.36 0.90
N LEU A 84 -8.22 -13.63 -0.41
CA LEU A 84 -7.27 -14.35 -1.26
C LEU A 84 -5.89 -13.68 -1.24
N LEU A 85 -4.86 -14.47 -0.95
CA LEU A 85 -3.49 -14.00 -0.75
C LEU A 85 -2.82 -13.65 -2.07
N THR A 86 -2.99 -14.50 -3.09
CA THR A 86 -2.38 -14.33 -4.41
C THR A 86 -3.03 -13.21 -5.24
N LEU A 87 -4.16 -12.67 -4.77
CA LEU A 87 -4.82 -11.51 -5.37
C LEU A 87 -4.19 -10.18 -4.94
N LYS A 88 -3.45 -10.20 -3.82
CA LYS A 88 -2.82 -9.00 -3.28
C LYS A 88 -1.59 -8.59 -4.10
N PRO A 89 -1.31 -7.28 -4.23
CA PRO A 89 -0.08 -6.80 -4.84
C PRO A 89 1.14 -7.24 -4.01
N VAL A 90 2.28 -7.38 -4.66
CA VAL A 90 3.53 -7.89 -4.06
C VAL A 90 4.64 -6.85 -4.18
N LEU A 91 5.41 -6.70 -3.12
CA LEU A 91 6.67 -5.96 -3.06
C LEU A 91 7.77 -6.92 -2.61
N TYR A 92 8.82 -7.05 -3.41
CA TYR A 92 10.00 -7.82 -3.05
C TYR A 92 11.01 -6.94 -2.31
N ILE A 93 11.43 -7.37 -1.13
CA ILE A 93 12.50 -6.73 -0.37
C ILE A 93 13.72 -7.63 -0.47
N ALA A 94 14.70 -7.23 -1.27
CA ALA A 94 15.94 -7.96 -1.46
C ALA A 94 16.96 -7.52 -0.41
N ASN A 95 17.25 -8.39 0.57
CA ASN A 95 18.30 -8.14 1.55
C ASN A 95 19.66 -8.48 0.93
N VAL A 96 20.49 -7.46 0.73
CA VAL A 96 21.83 -7.57 0.12
C VAL A 96 22.91 -7.29 1.15
N GLU A 97 24.16 -7.66 0.80
CA GLU A 97 25.35 -7.22 1.57
C GLU A 97 25.63 -5.74 1.30
N GLU A 98 26.54 -5.13 2.08
CA GLU A 98 26.87 -3.70 2.00
C GLU A 98 27.34 -3.25 0.59
N ASP A 99 28.06 -4.11 -0.10
CA ASP A 99 28.55 -3.92 -1.47
C ASP A 99 27.64 -4.56 -2.54
N GLY A 100 26.48 -5.08 -2.13
CA GLY A 100 25.59 -5.89 -2.97
C GLY A 100 24.49 -5.12 -3.69
N PHE A 101 24.52 -3.79 -3.69
CA PHE A 101 23.52 -2.97 -4.39
C PHE A 101 23.79 -2.86 -5.90
N GLU A 102 25.05 -3.00 -6.31
CA GLU A 102 25.49 -2.97 -7.70
C GLU A 102 26.22 -4.27 -8.06
N ASN A 103 26.22 -4.60 -9.35
CA ASN A 103 26.89 -5.78 -9.90
C ASN A 103 26.54 -7.10 -9.17
N ASN A 104 25.28 -7.24 -8.76
CA ASN A 104 24.78 -8.38 -8.01
C ASN A 104 23.86 -9.26 -8.88
N PRO A 105 24.37 -10.36 -9.46
CA PRO A 105 23.58 -11.22 -10.35
C PRO A 105 22.36 -11.86 -9.69
N LEU A 106 22.32 -11.97 -8.35
CA LEU A 106 21.16 -12.48 -7.65
C LEU A 106 20.06 -11.41 -7.55
N LEU A 107 20.46 -10.15 -7.30
CA LEU A 107 19.55 -9.00 -7.29
C LEU A 107 18.97 -8.76 -8.69
N ASP A 108 19.83 -8.78 -9.73
CA ASP A 108 19.41 -8.61 -11.14
C ASP A 108 18.33 -9.63 -11.51
N ARG A 109 18.52 -10.90 -11.14
CA ARG A 109 17.51 -11.96 -11.39
C ARG A 109 16.19 -11.72 -10.67
N VAL A 110 16.21 -11.16 -9.45
CA VAL A 110 14.99 -10.82 -8.72
C VAL A 110 14.30 -9.63 -9.38
N GLN A 111 15.07 -8.65 -9.88
CA GLN A 111 14.52 -7.51 -10.61
C GLN A 111 13.86 -7.95 -11.92
N ASP A 112 14.54 -8.81 -12.73
CA ASP A 112 13.99 -9.37 -13.95
C ASP A 112 12.68 -10.13 -13.68
N TYR A 113 12.67 -10.99 -12.65
CA TYR A 113 11.49 -11.74 -12.24
C TYR A 113 10.32 -10.82 -11.84
N ALA A 114 10.60 -9.80 -11.04
CA ALA A 114 9.60 -8.85 -10.60
C ALA A 114 9.06 -8.00 -11.76
N GLU A 115 9.91 -7.59 -12.71
CA GLU A 115 9.50 -6.85 -13.91
C GLU A 115 8.54 -7.68 -14.78
N GLU A 116 8.84 -8.99 -14.99
CA GLU A 116 7.95 -9.90 -15.71
C GLU A 116 6.59 -10.07 -15.04
N GLU A 117 6.53 -9.99 -13.70
CA GLU A 117 5.30 -10.10 -12.90
C GLU A 117 4.57 -8.76 -12.72
N GLY A 118 5.21 -7.64 -13.08
CA GLY A 118 4.71 -6.29 -12.81
C GLY A 118 4.79 -5.87 -11.35
N SER A 119 5.71 -6.48 -10.59
CA SER A 119 5.97 -6.20 -9.17
C SER A 119 7.18 -5.29 -8.99
N GLN A 120 7.32 -4.68 -7.80
CA GLN A 120 8.46 -3.83 -7.45
C GLN A 120 9.48 -4.59 -6.59
N VAL A 121 10.75 -4.18 -6.70
CA VAL A 121 11.85 -4.66 -5.85
C VAL A 121 12.50 -3.48 -5.14
N VAL A 122 12.72 -3.61 -3.84
CA VAL A 122 13.53 -2.67 -3.05
C VAL A 122 14.72 -3.44 -2.47
N ALA A 123 15.92 -3.08 -2.86
CA ALA A 123 17.12 -3.62 -2.24
C ALA A 123 17.41 -2.89 -0.93
N VAL A 124 17.67 -3.64 0.14
CA VAL A 124 18.07 -3.11 1.45
C VAL A 124 19.25 -3.90 2.00
N CYS A 125 20.05 -3.29 2.84
CA CYS A 125 21.04 -4.01 3.64
C CYS A 125 20.63 -3.94 5.11
N ALA A 126 20.10 -5.03 5.65
CA ALA A 126 19.61 -5.06 7.03
C ALA A 126 20.70 -4.74 8.05
N LYS A 127 21.98 -4.99 7.71
CA LYS A 127 23.10 -4.63 8.57
C LYS A 127 23.26 -3.11 8.66
N ILE A 128 23.28 -2.42 7.52
CA ILE A 128 23.33 -0.95 7.46
C ILE A 128 22.14 -0.35 8.20
N GLU A 129 20.91 -0.84 7.97
CA GLU A 129 19.72 -0.35 8.65
C GLU A 129 19.81 -0.48 10.18
N SER A 130 20.42 -1.58 10.67
CA SER A 130 20.60 -1.79 12.11
C SER A 130 21.65 -0.86 12.73
N GLU A 131 22.62 -0.40 11.97
CA GLU A 131 23.63 0.56 12.41
C GLU A 131 23.08 1.99 12.41
N ILE A 132 22.28 2.35 11.39
CA ILE A 132 21.68 3.68 11.25
C ILE A 132 20.67 3.99 12.37
N VAL A 133 19.90 3.01 12.83
CA VAL A 133 18.78 3.23 13.75
C VAL A 133 19.21 3.82 15.11
N ASP A 134 20.46 3.60 15.51
CA ASP A 134 21.03 4.06 16.79
C ASP A 134 21.75 5.42 16.66
N LEU A 135 21.86 5.98 15.44
CA LEU A 135 22.53 7.25 15.16
C LEU A 135 21.54 8.42 15.24
N ASP A 136 22.03 9.61 15.58
CA ASP A 136 21.25 10.83 15.43
C ASP A 136 21.16 11.29 13.96
N GLU A 137 20.35 12.31 13.66
CA GLU A 137 20.08 12.75 12.27
C GLU A 137 21.36 13.23 11.54
N GLU A 138 22.29 13.89 12.24
CA GLU A 138 23.53 14.38 11.63
C GLU A 138 24.47 13.19 11.34
N GLU A 139 24.63 12.30 12.31
CA GLU A 139 25.43 11.07 12.18
C GLU A 139 24.86 10.14 11.08
N GLN A 140 23.53 10.03 10.98
CA GLN A 140 22.88 9.27 9.89
C GLN A 140 23.22 9.84 8.53
N ALA A 141 23.15 11.16 8.37
CA ALA A 141 23.44 11.81 7.09
C ALA A 141 24.90 11.59 6.68
N GLU A 142 25.86 11.76 7.60
CA GLU A 142 27.29 11.50 7.35
C GLU A 142 27.54 10.04 6.96
N PHE A 143 26.94 9.10 7.68
CA PHE A 143 27.10 7.67 7.43
C PHE A 143 26.54 7.25 6.06
N LEU A 144 25.38 7.78 5.68
CA LEU A 144 24.79 7.52 4.36
C LEU A 144 25.63 8.13 3.23
N GLU A 145 26.18 9.34 3.42
CA GLU A 145 27.07 9.98 2.44
C GLU A 145 28.35 9.15 2.23
N GLU A 146 28.97 8.62 3.31
CA GLU A 146 30.14 7.73 3.21
C GLU A 146 29.84 6.46 2.40
N LEU A 147 28.62 5.94 2.47
CA LEU A 147 28.16 4.77 1.72
C LEU A 147 27.65 5.11 0.30
N GLY A 148 27.60 6.39 -0.06
CA GLY A 148 27.05 6.84 -1.34
C GLY A 148 25.53 6.64 -1.45
N MET A 149 24.81 6.60 -0.32
CA MET A 149 23.37 6.42 -0.24
C MET A 149 22.68 7.76 0.04
N GLU A 150 21.56 8.01 -0.65
CA GLU A 150 20.79 9.24 -0.47
C GLU A 150 19.85 9.18 0.75
N GLU A 151 19.38 7.97 1.10
CA GLU A 151 18.42 7.76 2.18
C GLU A 151 18.50 6.33 2.74
N PRO A 152 18.01 6.10 3.98
CA PRO A 152 17.89 4.75 4.54
C PRO A 152 17.02 3.83 3.68
N GLY A 153 17.33 2.54 3.63
CA GLY A 153 16.55 1.54 2.92
C GLY A 153 15.12 1.42 3.46
N LEU A 154 14.91 1.65 4.75
CA LEU A 154 13.58 1.69 5.36
C LEU A 154 12.69 2.75 4.72
N HIS A 155 13.21 3.94 4.42
CA HIS A 155 12.43 5.00 3.74
C HIS A 155 12.02 4.57 2.33
N ARG A 156 12.91 3.89 1.58
CA ARG A 156 12.60 3.34 0.27
C ARG A 156 11.50 2.27 0.34
N VAL A 157 11.56 1.38 1.34
CA VAL A 157 10.51 0.35 1.57
C VAL A 157 9.16 1.01 1.89
N ILE A 158 9.16 2.02 2.76
CA ILE A 158 7.92 2.75 3.11
C ILE A 158 7.33 3.40 1.85
N ARG A 159 8.14 4.11 1.07
CA ARG A 159 7.70 4.78 -0.17
C ARG A 159 7.13 3.77 -1.17
N ALA A 160 7.86 2.70 -1.46
CA ALA A 160 7.41 1.64 -2.36
C ALA A 160 6.10 0.98 -1.86
N GLY A 161 5.95 0.80 -0.54
CA GLY A 161 4.71 0.31 0.05
C GLY A 161 3.52 1.27 -0.14
N TYR A 162 3.75 2.57 0.02
CA TYR A 162 2.74 3.59 -0.26
C TYR A 162 2.33 3.63 -1.73
N GLU A 163 3.31 3.58 -2.65
CA GLU A 163 3.06 3.51 -4.09
C GLU A 163 2.29 2.25 -4.47
N LEU A 164 2.73 1.08 -4.01
CA LEU A 164 2.09 -0.21 -4.28
C LEU A 164 0.63 -0.25 -3.82
N LEU A 165 0.34 0.36 -2.68
CA LEU A 165 -0.99 0.39 -2.10
C LEU A 165 -1.80 1.61 -2.54
N GLU A 166 -1.25 2.46 -3.42
CA GLU A 166 -1.86 3.72 -3.86
C GLU A 166 -2.29 4.60 -2.68
N LEU A 167 -1.40 4.75 -1.70
CA LEU A 167 -1.65 5.52 -0.50
C LEU A 167 -0.98 6.89 -0.57
N GLN A 168 -1.59 7.85 0.09
CA GLN A 168 -1.02 9.18 0.33
C GLN A 168 -1.32 9.63 1.76
N THR A 169 -0.54 10.58 2.24
CA THR A 169 -0.71 11.19 3.55
C THR A 169 -1.20 12.62 3.42
N TYR A 170 -2.14 13.00 4.26
CA TYR A 170 -2.49 14.38 4.53
C TYR A 170 -2.42 14.64 6.04
N PHE A 171 -2.34 15.90 6.44
CA PHE A 171 -2.25 16.29 7.84
C PHE A 171 -3.52 17.02 8.29
N THR A 172 -3.89 16.84 9.55
CA THR A 172 -4.77 17.74 10.24
C THR A 172 -3.96 18.55 11.25
N ALA A 173 -4.16 19.86 11.29
CA ALA A 173 -3.52 20.75 12.23
C ALA A 173 -4.57 21.57 12.97
N GLY A 174 -4.66 21.38 14.28
CA GLY A 174 -5.53 22.11 15.16
C GLY A 174 -4.79 22.59 16.41
N VAL A 175 -5.47 23.36 17.26
CA VAL A 175 -4.88 23.92 18.48
C VAL A 175 -4.40 22.83 19.45
N LYS A 176 -5.00 21.65 19.42
CA LYS A 176 -4.73 20.58 20.38
C LYS A 176 -3.72 19.55 19.86
N GLU A 177 -3.76 19.25 18.58
CA GLU A 177 -2.88 18.23 17.97
C GLU A 177 -2.62 18.51 16.48
N VAL A 178 -1.51 17.98 16.01
CA VAL A 178 -1.21 17.81 14.59
C VAL A 178 -1.11 16.32 14.33
N ARG A 179 -1.78 15.83 13.28
CA ARG A 179 -1.82 14.39 13.00
C ARG A 179 -1.75 14.09 11.52
N ALA A 180 -0.99 13.04 11.17
CA ALA A 180 -0.93 12.48 9.83
C ALA A 180 -2.01 11.40 9.66
N TRP A 181 -2.66 11.39 8.51
CA TRP A 181 -3.70 10.45 8.14
C TRP A 181 -3.39 9.85 6.78
N THR A 182 -3.56 8.54 6.65
CA THR A 182 -3.33 7.82 5.41
C THR A 182 -4.64 7.57 4.68
N VAL A 183 -4.69 7.92 3.39
CA VAL A 183 -5.84 7.70 2.51
C VAL A 183 -5.39 7.13 1.17
N LYS A 184 -6.32 6.62 0.38
CA LYS A 184 -6.07 6.25 -1.00
C LYS A 184 -5.82 7.49 -1.87
N VAL A 185 -4.90 7.38 -2.82
CA VAL A 185 -4.73 8.39 -3.87
C VAL A 185 -6.06 8.59 -4.60
N GLY A 186 -6.42 9.83 -4.87
CA GLY A 186 -7.70 10.18 -5.49
C GLY A 186 -8.89 10.23 -4.54
N SER A 187 -8.70 10.04 -3.22
CA SER A 187 -9.76 10.21 -2.23
C SER A 187 -10.26 11.65 -2.21
N THR A 188 -11.58 11.80 -2.05
CA THR A 188 -12.21 13.11 -1.88
C THR A 188 -12.11 13.60 -0.44
N ALA A 189 -12.32 14.91 -0.20
CA ALA A 189 -12.31 15.49 1.14
C ALA A 189 -13.28 14.80 2.11
N PRO A 190 -14.54 14.44 1.74
CA PRO A 190 -15.40 13.63 2.60
C PRO A 190 -14.80 12.28 2.96
N GLN A 191 -14.17 11.58 2.02
CA GLN A 191 -13.52 10.29 2.28
C GLN A 191 -12.34 10.44 3.24
N GLY A 192 -11.55 11.51 3.10
CA GLY A 192 -10.53 11.85 4.08
C GLY A 192 -11.11 12.10 5.47
N ALA A 193 -12.15 12.92 5.58
CA ALA A 193 -12.86 13.13 6.85
C ALA A 193 -13.37 11.79 7.44
N GLY A 194 -13.79 10.86 6.59
CA GLY A 194 -14.25 9.52 6.97
C GLY A 194 -13.17 8.65 7.62
N VAL A 195 -11.91 8.85 7.26
CA VAL A 195 -10.76 8.16 7.90
C VAL A 195 -10.59 8.61 9.36
N ILE A 196 -10.91 9.87 9.65
CA ILE A 196 -10.87 10.38 11.02
C ILE A 196 -12.05 9.81 11.82
N HIS A 197 -13.27 9.96 11.30
CA HIS A 197 -14.48 9.39 11.86
C HIS A 197 -15.59 9.28 10.80
N THR A 198 -16.35 8.18 10.82
CA THR A 198 -17.42 7.93 9.84
C THR A 198 -18.52 8.99 9.80
N ASP A 199 -18.77 9.65 10.91
CA ASP A 199 -19.78 10.73 10.99
C ASP A 199 -19.28 12.00 10.29
N PHE A 200 -17.96 12.22 10.23
CA PHE A 200 -17.38 13.35 9.51
C PHE A 200 -17.55 13.22 8.01
N GLU A 201 -17.46 12.01 7.47
CA GLU A 201 -17.76 11.74 6.06
C GLU A 201 -19.21 12.11 5.73
N LYS A 202 -20.17 11.62 6.54
CA LYS A 202 -21.60 11.85 6.32
C LYS A 202 -22.00 13.30 6.51
N GLY A 203 -21.43 13.97 7.50
CA GLY A 203 -21.68 15.37 7.86
C GLY A 203 -20.81 16.36 7.10
N PHE A 204 -19.91 15.92 6.19
CA PHE A 204 -18.98 16.81 5.54
C PHE A 204 -19.68 17.90 4.72
N ILE A 205 -19.29 19.13 4.93
CA ILE A 205 -19.78 20.30 4.18
C ILE A 205 -18.61 20.91 3.38
N ARG A 206 -17.52 21.23 4.05
CA ARG A 206 -16.33 21.88 3.49
C ARG A 206 -15.15 21.68 4.42
N ALA A 207 -13.93 21.81 3.90
CA ALA A 207 -12.70 21.81 4.67
C ALA A 207 -11.87 23.06 4.36
N GLU A 208 -11.12 23.50 5.35
CA GLU A 208 -10.08 24.51 5.19
C GLU A 208 -8.78 23.81 4.83
N VAL A 209 -8.16 24.21 3.73
CA VAL A 209 -6.99 23.51 3.16
C VAL A 209 -5.85 24.48 2.88
N THR A 210 -4.66 24.09 3.29
CA THR A 210 -3.40 24.78 2.98
C THR A 210 -2.38 23.76 2.49
N ALA A 211 -1.55 24.10 1.51
CA ALA A 211 -0.44 23.23 1.12
C ALA A 211 0.60 23.16 2.27
N TYR A 212 1.24 22.00 2.41
CA TYR A 212 2.23 21.78 3.48
C TYR A 212 3.36 22.82 3.44
N ASP A 213 3.95 23.07 2.27
CA ASP A 213 5.02 24.05 2.10
C ASP A 213 4.59 25.45 2.48
N ASP A 214 3.39 25.89 2.05
CA ASP A 214 2.83 27.17 2.43
C ASP A 214 2.59 27.27 3.96
N TYR A 215 2.11 26.18 4.59
CA TYR A 215 1.91 26.14 6.03
C TYR A 215 3.22 26.29 6.81
N VAL A 216 4.28 25.64 6.36
CA VAL A 216 5.62 25.72 6.96
C VAL A 216 6.25 27.09 6.70
N GLU A 217 6.22 27.57 5.45
CA GLU A 217 6.78 28.87 5.05
C GLU A 217 6.17 30.03 5.85
N TYR A 218 4.83 30.04 5.96
CA TYR A 218 4.10 31.11 6.67
C TYR A 218 3.90 30.82 8.18
N LYS A 219 4.58 29.79 8.72
CA LYS A 219 4.63 29.46 10.15
C LYS A 219 3.25 29.16 10.78
N GLY A 220 2.42 28.47 10.03
CA GLY A 220 1.15 27.97 10.51
C GLY A 220 -0.08 28.59 9.85
N GLU A 221 -1.25 28.23 10.36
CA GLU A 221 -2.55 28.55 9.79
C GLU A 221 -2.78 30.06 9.60
N GLN A 222 -2.48 30.86 10.64
CA GLN A 222 -2.73 32.30 10.59
C GLN A 222 -1.85 32.99 9.54
N GLY A 223 -0.56 32.65 9.47
CA GLY A 223 0.33 33.20 8.46
C GLY A 223 -0.08 32.81 7.04
N ALA A 224 -0.51 31.56 6.84
CA ALA A 224 -1.02 31.10 5.55
C ALA A 224 -2.33 31.82 5.16
N LYS A 225 -3.24 32.10 6.11
CA LYS A 225 -4.45 32.91 5.88
C LYS A 225 -4.10 34.34 5.46
N GLU A 226 -3.19 35.01 6.18
CA GLU A 226 -2.74 36.37 5.88
C GLU A 226 -2.03 36.46 4.49
N ALA A 227 -1.31 35.40 4.09
CA ALA A 227 -0.66 35.29 2.80
C ALA A 227 -1.62 34.88 1.66
N GLY A 228 -2.91 34.61 1.95
CA GLY A 228 -3.90 34.19 0.95
C GLY A 228 -3.68 32.79 0.40
N LYS A 229 -2.97 31.92 1.16
CA LYS A 229 -2.66 30.54 0.80
C LYS A 229 -3.67 29.53 1.37
N TRP A 230 -4.59 30.00 2.13
CA TRP A 230 -5.70 29.25 2.69
C TRP A 230 -6.88 29.17 1.72
N ARG A 231 -7.47 27.98 1.58
CA ARG A 231 -8.58 27.74 0.67
C ARG A 231 -9.71 27.03 1.37
N LEU A 232 -10.93 27.27 0.91
CA LEU A 232 -12.12 26.60 1.36
C LEU A 232 -12.58 25.63 0.27
N GLU A 233 -12.53 24.33 0.55
CA GLU A 233 -12.77 23.27 -0.43
C GLU A 233 -14.03 22.46 -0.09
N GLY A 234 -14.79 22.10 -1.12
CA GLY A 234 -16.04 21.38 -1.00
C GLY A 234 -15.90 19.86 -1.15
N LYS A 235 -17.05 19.19 -1.33
CA LYS A 235 -17.14 17.72 -1.38
C LYS A 235 -16.39 17.08 -2.55
N GLU A 236 -16.24 17.78 -3.65
CA GLU A 236 -15.59 17.28 -4.86
C GLU A 236 -14.05 17.48 -4.85
N TYR A 237 -13.54 18.11 -3.80
CA TYR A 237 -12.10 18.33 -3.67
C TYR A 237 -11.37 16.99 -3.50
N ILE A 238 -10.44 16.72 -4.40
CA ILE A 238 -9.54 15.57 -4.32
C ILE A 238 -8.37 15.94 -3.41
N LEU A 239 -8.14 15.13 -2.41
CA LEU A 239 -6.99 15.28 -1.51
C LEU A 239 -5.71 15.16 -2.33
N VAL A 240 -4.80 16.10 -2.12
CA VAL A 240 -3.46 16.06 -2.70
C VAL A 240 -2.44 15.67 -1.63
N LEU A 241 -1.34 15.11 -2.07
CA LEU A 241 -0.20 14.81 -1.21
C LEU A 241 0.19 16.11 -0.46
N GLU A 242 0.41 16.01 0.86
CA GLU A 242 0.88 17.12 1.69
C GLU A 242 -0.12 18.28 1.87
N GLY A 243 -1.42 18.02 1.78
CA GLY A 243 -2.44 18.98 2.21
C GLY A 243 -2.57 19.03 3.74
N ILE A 244 -2.66 20.26 4.31
CA ILE A 244 -2.99 20.46 5.72
C ILE A 244 -4.45 20.92 5.82
N PHE A 245 -5.22 20.23 6.65
CA PHE A 245 -6.60 20.55 6.97
C PHE A 245 -6.66 21.14 8.37
N SER A 246 -7.25 22.33 8.53
CA SER A 246 -7.49 22.88 9.85
C SER A 246 -8.80 22.36 10.44
N ASP A 247 -8.78 22.14 11.75
CA ASP A 247 -9.78 21.42 12.53
C ASP A 247 -11.03 22.25 12.89
N GLU A 248 -11.40 23.26 12.10
CA GLU A 248 -12.72 23.87 12.26
C GLU A 248 -13.81 23.00 11.62
N TYR A 249 -14.05 21.83 12.22
CA TYR A 249 -15.31 21.12 11.98
C TYR A 249 -16.45 22.01 12.42
N GLY A 250 -17.27 22.41 11.45
CA GLY A 250 -18.44 23.23 11.72
C GLY A 250 -19.19 22.68 12.94
N THR A 251 -19.39 23.54 13.92
CA THR A 251 -20.19 23.29 15.11
C THR A 251 -21.48 22.61 14.71
N TYR A 252 -21.66 21.37 15.16
CA TYR A 252 -22.95 20.69 15.11
C TYR A 252 -23.95 21.53 15.90
N SER A 253 -24.92 22.13 15.21
CA SER A 253 -26.14 22.67 15.78
C SER A 253 -27.25 21.62 15.74
#